data_ee0a5f0d775ccdde5369d40ed27bed88
#
_entry.id   ee0a5f0d775ccdde5369d40ed27bed88
#
_cell.length_a   1.000
_cell.length_b   1.000
_cell.length_c   1.000
_cell.angle_alpha   90.00
_cell.angle_beta   90.00
_cell.angle_gamma   90.00
#
_symmetry.space_group_name_H-M   'P 1'
#
loop_
_entity.id
_entity.type
_entity.pdbx_description
1 polymer ?
#
loop_
_entity_poly.entity_id
_entity_poly.type
_entity_poly.pdbx_seq_one_letter_code
_entity_poly.pdbx_strand_id
1 'polypeptide(L)'
;RTGKAFWGAYAVSKFATEGLSQVLADEHRHGKLRANCINPGATRTKMRLAAYPAEDRDKLKRPEDILSTYIYLLGPDSKGVTGQSIDAQ
;
A
#
# COMPACT_ATOMS: atom_id res chain seq x y z
N ARG A 1 4.27 -9.39 -6.31
CA ARG A 1 5.22 -9.12 -5.22
C ARG A 1 5.89 -10.41 -4.79
N THR A 2 7.10 -10.29 -4.29
CA THR A 2 7.90 -11.44 -3.87
C THR A 2 7.66 -11.73 -2.40
N GLY A 3 7.36 -12.98 -2.08
CA GLY A 3 7.34 -13.43 -0.69
C GLY A 3 8.76 -13.63 -0.15
N LYS A 4 8.92 -13.54 1.16
CA LYS A 4 10.20 -13.72 1.84
C LYS A 4 10.11 -14.84 2.86
N ALA A 5 11.22 -15.53 3.08
CA ALA A 5 11.33 -16.55 4.12
C ALA A 5 10.96 -15.95 5.48
N PHE A 6 10.29 -16.73 6.32
CA PHE A 6 9.83 -16.36 7.66
C PHE A 6 8.76 -15.28 7.74
N TRP A 7 8.28 -14.79 6.59
CA TRP A 7 7.23 -13.77 6.51
C TRP A 7 5.94 -14.32 5.87
N GLY A 8 5.73 -15.64 5.94
CA GLY A 8 4.65 -16.30 5.22
C GLY A 8 3.26 -15.72 5.46
N ALA A 9 2.83 -15.59 6.72
CA ALA A 9 1.52 -15.06 7.05
C ALA A 9 1.34 -13.60 6.59
N TYR A 10 2.38 -12.79 6.77
CA TYR A 10 2.37 -11.40 6.32
C TYR A 10 2.27 -11.32 4.79
N ALA A 11 3.08 -12.09 4.08
CA ALA A 11 3.07 -12.12 2.62
C ALA A 11 1.70 -12.55 2.08
N VAL A 12 1.12 -13.59 2.67
CA VAL A 12 -0.22 -14.06 2.27
C VAL A 12 -1.26 -12.97 2.47
N SER A 13 -1.24 -12.25 3.61
CA SER A 13 -2.19 -11.18 3.86
C SER A 13 -2.03 -10.02 2.88
N LYS A 14 -0.81 -9.69 2.48
CA LYS A 14 -0.56 -8.65 1.48
C LYS A 14 -1.04 -9.04 0.09
N PHE A 15 -0.77 -10.27 -0.35
CA PHE A 15 -1.27 -10.76 -1.63
C PHE A 15 -2.79 -10.83 -1.63
N ALA A 16 -3.41 -11.25 -0.52
CA ALA A 16 -4.86 -11.28 -0.40
C ALA A 16 -5.48 -9.89 -0.51
N THR A 17 -4.87 -8.89 0.13
CA THR A 17 -5.33 -7.49 0.05
C THR A 17 -5.26 -6.98 -1.39
N GLU A 18 -4.17 -7.22 -2.09
CA GLU A 18 -4.02 -6.81 -3.49
C GLU A 18 -5.03 -7.52 -4.39
N GLY A 19 -5.22 -8.83 -4.18
CA GLY A 19 -6.20 -9.62 -4.94
C GLY A 19 -7.62 -9.12 -4.72
N LEU A 20 -8.01 -8.86 -3.49
CA LEU A 20 -9.33 -8.33 -3.16
C LEU A 20 -9.57 -6.98 -3.81
N SER A 21 -8.57 -6.10 -3.77
CA SER A 21 -8.65 -4.80 -4.41
C SER A 21 -8.90 -4.91 -5.91
N GLN A 22 -8.20 -5.82 -6.59
CA GLN A 22 -8.38 -6.06 -8.02
C GLN A 22 -9.76 -6.62 -8.34
N VAL A 23 -10.27 -7.54 -7.53
CA VAL A 23 -11.61 -8.09 -7.69
C VAL A 23 -12.67 -7.00 -7.56
N LEU A 24 -12.56 -6.16 -6.53
CA LEU A 24 -13.48 -5.04 -6.32
C LEU A 24 -13.44 -4.06 -7.48
N ALA A 25 -12.26 -3.75 -8.00
CA ALA A 25 -12.10 -2.87 -9.13
C ALA A 25 -12.77 -3.45 -10.39
N ASP A 26 -12.58 -4.74 -10.65
CA ASP A 26 -13.17 -5.39 -11.81
C ASP A 26 -14.69 -5.47 -11.72
N GLU A 27 -15.23 -5.81 -10.56
CA GLU A 27 -16.68 -5.88 -10.35
C GLU A 27 -17.37 -4.52 -10.54
N HIS A 28 -16.67 -3.43 -10.31
CA HIS A 28 -17.24 -2.07 -10.32
C HIS A 28 -16.64 -1.18 -11.41
N ARG A 29 -15.97 -1.74 -12.41
CA ARG A 29 -15.23 -0.95 -13.42
C ARG A 29 -16.09 -0.01 -14.24
N HIS A 30 -17.38 -0.26 -14.34
CA HIS A 30 -18.34 0.63 -15.04
C HIS A 30 -19.10 1.54 -14.08
N GLY A 31 -18.82 1.45 -12.79
CA GLY A 31 -19.44 2.28 -11.76
C GLY A 31 -18.51 3.41 -11.31
N LYS A 32 -18.89 4.02 -10.19
CA LYS A 32 -18.13 5.13 -9.59
C LYS A 32 -17.10 4.66 -8.56
N LEU A 33 -17.14 3.39 -8.15
CA LEU A 33 -16.21 2.86 -7.18
C LEU A 33 -14.82 2.68 -7.80
N ARG A 34 -13.80 3.11 -7.06
CA ARG A 34 -12.41 2.84 -7.39
C ARG A 34 -11.78 2.10 -6.21
N ALA A 35 -11.00 1.08 -6.51
CA ALA A 35 -10.31 0.30 -5.50
C ALA A 35 -8.85 0.14 -5.90
N ASN A 36 -7.96 0.65 -5.08
CA ASN A 36 -6.52 0.60 -5.31
C ASN A 36 -5.80 0.19 -4.03
N CYS A 37 -4.61 -0.37 -4.19
CA CYS A 37 -3.71 -0.65 -3.08
C CYS A 37 -2.55 0.33 -3.09
N ILE A 38 -2.09 0.71 -1.90
CA ILE A 38 -0.88 1.51 -1.75
C ILE A 38 0.14 0.66 -0.98
N ASN A 39 1.35 0.58 -1.51
CA ASN A 39 2.49 0.07 -0.77
C ASN A 39 3.27 1.27 -0.23
N PRO A 40 3.20 1.54 1.09
CA PRO A 40 3.85 2.72 1.66
C PRO A 40 5.38 2.61 1.67
N GLY A 41 5.92 1.40 1.54
CA GLY A 41 7.33 1.16 1.74
C GLY A 41 7.74 1.23 3.20
N ALA A 42 9.04 1.22 3.48
CA ALA A 42 9.55 1.32 4.84
C ALA A 42 9.27 2.71 5.41
N THR A 43 8.49 2.76 6.47
CA THR A 43 8.00 4.01 7.06
C THR A 43 8.27 4.03 8.56
N ARG A 44 8.61 5.20 9.09
CA ARG A 44 8.90 5.38 10.52
C ARG A 44 7.61 5.27 11.34
N THR A 45 7.31 4.08 11.83
CA THR A 45 6.13 3.80 12.66
C THR A 45 6.54 2.93 13.84
N LYS A 46 5.65 2.81 14.84
CA LYS A 46 5.87 1.91 15.98
C LYS A 46 5.94 0.45 15.53
N MET A 47 5.14 0.07 14.56
CA MET A 47 5.16 -1.29 14.01
C MET A 47 6.51 -1.59 13.34
N ARG A 48 7.05 -0.65 12.58
CA ARG A 48 8.35 -0.81 11.93
C ARG A 48 9.47 -0.94 12.96
N LEU A 49 9.43 -0.13 14.02
CA LEU A 49 10.40 -0.21 15.11
C LEU A 49 10.37 -1.59 15.79
N ALA A 50 9.19 -2.13 16.04
CA ALA A 50 9.05 -3.45 16.65
C ALA A 50 9.62 -4.56 15.76
N ALA A 51 9.42 -4.47 14.45
CA ALA A 51 9.88 -5.48 13.50
C ALA A 51 11.38 -5.36 13.18
N TYR A 52 11.94 -4.15 13.24
CA TYR A 52 13.33 -3.86 12.85
C TYR A 52 13.98 -2.93 13.88
N PRO A 53 14.21 -3.38 15.12
CA PRO A 53 14.68 -2.49 16.19
C PRO A 53 16.10 -1.93 15.96
N ALA A 54 16.93 -2.61 15.17
CA ALA A 54 18.31 -2.15 14.89
C ALA A 54 18.39 -1.20 13.69
N GLU A 55 17.28 -0.93 13.02
CA GLU A 55 17.27 -0.08 11.83
C GLU A 55 17.43 1.40 12.21
N ASP A 56 18.17 2.14 11.38
CA ASP A 56 18.31 3.60 11.55
C ASP A 56 17.01 4.29 11.14
N ARG A 57 16.26 4.74 12.14
CA ARG A 57 14.96 5.37 11.94
C ARG A 57 15.04 6.69 11.18
N ASP A 58 16.18 7.40 11.27
CA ASP A 58 16.35 8.68 10.57
C ASP A 58 16.40 8.51 9.06
N LYS A 59 16.68 7.30 8.57
CA LYS A 59 16.65 6.98 7.14
C LYS A 59 15.28 6.59 6.63
N LEU A 60 14.29 6.42 7.52
CA LEU A 60 12.94 6.06 7.15
C LEU A 60 12.11 7.31 6.85
N LYS A 61 11.26 7.21 5.84
CA LYS A 61 10.25 8.24 5.59
C LYS A 61 9.23 8.26 6.72
N ARG A 62 8.82 9.45 7.13
CA ARG A 62 7.74 9.61 8.10
C ARG A 62 6.39 9.41 7.37
N PRO A 63 5.30 9.08 8.10
CA PRO A 63 3.99 8.98 7.47
C PRO A 63 3.60 10.23 6.67
N GLU A 64 3.94 11.42 7.17
CA GLU A 64 3.66 12.69 6.50
C GLU A 64 4.35 12.80 5.15
N ASP A 65 5.50 12.17 4.98
CA ASP A 65 6.30 12.26 3.76
C ASP A 65 5.72 11.48 2.58
N ILE A 66 4.75 10.59 2.85
CA ILE A 66 4.12 9.77 1.82
C ILE A 66 2.64 10.09 1.60
N LEU A 67 2.13 11.15 2.22
CA LEU A 67 0.71 11.53 2.13
C LEU A 67 0.27 11.89 0.71
N SER A 68 1.16 12.39 -0.13
CA SER A 68 0.80 12.86 -1.47
C SER A 68 0.15 11.76 -2.32
N THR A 69 0.62 10.52 -2.23
CA THR A 69 0.04 9.39 -2.95
C THR A 69 -1.39 9.10 -2.48
N TYR A 70 -1.62 9.13 -1.16
CA TYR A 70 -2.95 8.93 -0.60
C TYR A 70 -3.91 10.03 -1.04
N ILE A 71 -3.48 11.28 -0.97
CA ILE A 71 -4.28 12.44 -1.38
C ILE A 71 -4.61 12.35 -2.87
N TYR A 72 -3.64 11.98 -3.71
CA TYR A 72 -3.85 11.78 -5.13
C TYR A 72 -4.95 10.75 -5.40
N LEU A 73 -4.88 9.57 -4.75
CA LEU A 73 -5.82 8.48 -5.00
C LEU A 73 -7.22 8.77 -4.48
N LEU A 74 -7.34 9.58 -3.43
CA LEU A 74 -8.65 9.97 -2.89
C LEU A 74 -9.28 11.14 -3.63
N GLY A 75 -8.51 11.87 -4.42
CA GLY A 75 -8.94 13.10 -5.08
C GLY A 75 -9.39 12.90 -6.53
N PRO A 76 -9.82 14.00 -7.18
CA PRO A 76 -10.33 13.93 -8.56
C PRO A 76 -9.23 13.70 -9.61
N ASP A 77 -7.97 13.98 -9.30
CA ASP A 77 -6.87 13.84 -10.27
C ASP A 77 -6.61 12.39 -10.64
N SER A 78 -7.04 11.44 -9.82
CA SER A 78 -6.90 10.01 -10.08
C SER A 78 -8.18 9.37 -10.65
N LYS A 79 -9.10 10.16 -11.16
CA LYS A 79 -10.32 9.66 -11.77
C LYS A 79 -9.97 8.67 -12.89
N GLY A 80 -10.56 7.49 -12.83
CA GLY A 80 -10.26 6.41 -13.78
C GLY A 80 -9.14 5.47 -13.32
N VAL A 81 -8.40 5.80 -12.26
CA VAL A 81 -7.37 4.91 -11.70
C VAL A 81 -8.04 3.93 -10.76
N THR A 82 -8.02 2.65 -11.12
CA THR A 82 -8.60 1.57 -10.31
C THR A 82 -7.88 0.26 -10.59
N GLY A 83 -7.91 -0.67 -9.64
CA GLY A 83 -7.28 -1.98 -9.78
C GLY A 83 -5.76 -1.94 -9.74
N GLN A 84 -5.16 -0.84 -9.29
CA GLN A 84 -3.71 -0.66 -9.29
C GLN A 84 -3.10 -0.91 -7.92
N SER A 85 -1.84 -1.33 -7.93
CA SER A 85 -1.01 -1.39 -6.72
C SER A 85 0.10 -0.36 -6.92
N ILE A 86 0.14 0.64 -6.05
CA ILE A 86 0.97 1.83 -6.23
C ILE A 86 1.96 1.95 -5.08
N ASP A 87 3.22 2.15 -5.41
CA ASP A 87 4.27 2.39 -4.42
C ASP A 87 4.28 3.88 -4.05
N ALA A 88 4.27 4.19 -2.74
CA ALA A 88 4.27 5.56 -2.25
C ALA A 88 5.68 6.14 -2.10
N GLN A 89 6.70 5.31 -2.26
CA GLN A 89 8.09 5.77 -2.24
C GLN A 89 8.99 4.94 -3.16
#